data_7edd4a558b5f6a15e5ba1f7bc0a3f6e6
#
_entry.id   7edd4a558b5f6a15e5ba1f7bc0a3f6e6
#
_cell.length_a   1.000
_cell.length_b   1.000
_cell.length_c   1.000
_cell.angle_alpha   90.00
_cell.angle_beta   90.00
_cell.angle_gamma   90.00
#
_symmetry.space_group_name_H-M   'P 1'
#
loop_
_entity.id
_entity.type
_entity.pdbx_description
1 polymer ?
#
loop_
_entity_poly.entity_id
_entity_poly.type
_entity_poly.pdbx_seq_one_letter_code
_entity_poly.pdbx_strand_id
1 'polypeptide(L)'
;MKVNNSDYGTIIKFGNLELFLEKLKIEGKCIREIVNSIDKNGISLLEKSLISRKFDIANFLLDSGAKVNIISTDECNELHYLAANINCPGAVEVACRLVDMGIDLNLKEKKFGDSAIWSLCQEVLKKRTKEGNDLIVKCLGKRPDINDENKSGYSLRYLIEERGTEDMKKALEVMS
;
A
#
# COMPACT_ATOMS: atom_id res chain seq x y z
N MET A 1 -20.74 -16.68 -6.08
CA MET A 1 -21.16 -15.54 -5.22
C MET A 1 -22.36 -14.88 -5.88
N LYS A 2 -23.41 -14.49 -5.11
CA LYS A 2 -24.54 -13.72 -5.68
C LYS A 2 -24.21 -12.23 -5.58
N VAL A 3 -23.86 -11.61 -6.70
CA VAL A 3 -23.40 -10.21 -6.80
C VAL A 3 -24.42 -9.23 -6.20
N ASN A 4 -25.72 -9.46 -6.44
CA ASN A 4 -26.80 -8.59 -5.95
C ASN A 4 -26.83 -8.43 -4.43
N ASN A 5 -26.44 -9.47 -3.67
CA ASN A 5 -26.55 -9.49 -2.20
C ASN A 5 -25.22 -9.22 -1.50
N SER A 6 -24.13 -9.01 -2.25
CA SER A 6 -22.79 -8.77 -1.72
C SER A 6 -22.46 -7.28 -1.71
N ASP A 7 -21.82 -6.78 -0.68
CA ASP A 7 -21.22 -5.45 -0.69
C ASP A 7 -19.91 -5.41 -1.52
N TYR A 8 -19.42 -4.22 -1.82
CA TYR A 8 -18.20 -4.05 -2.62
C TYR A 8 -16.96 -4.67 -1.97
N GLY A 9 -16.84 -4.60 -0.64
CA GLY A 9 -15.74 -5.22 0.10
C GLY A 9 -15.73 -6.74 -0.04
N THR A 10 -16.89 -7.37 0.03
CA THR A 10 -17.06 -8.81 -0.20
C THR A 10 -16.70 -9.19 -1.63
N ILE A 11 -17.09 -8.39 -2.63
CA ILE A 11 -16.75 -8.62 -4.03
C ILE A 11 -15.24 -8.48 -4.26
N ILE A 12 -14.60 -7.46 -3.67
CA ILE A 12 -13.14 -7.30 -3.72
C ILE A 12 -12.45 -8.53 -3.13
N LYS A 13 -12.91 -9.00 -1.97
CA LYS A 13 -12.26 -10.12 -1.27
C LYS A 13 -12.38 -11.45 -2.03
N PHE A 14 -13.55 -11.77 -2.55
CA PHE A 14 -13.87 -13.10 -3.08
C PHE A 14 -14.15 -13.15 -4.59
N GLY A 15 -14.31 -11.99 -5.24
CA GLY A 15 -14.59 -11.85 -6.65
C GLY A 15 -13.37 -11.39 -7.46
N ASN A 16 -13.66 -10.66 -8.52
CA ASN A 16 -12.72 -10.07 -9.46
C ASN A 16 -13.25 -8.73 -9.98
N LEU A 17 -12.47 -8.07 -10.85
CA LEU A 17 -12.85 -6.77 -11.43
C LEU A 17 -14.16 -6.86 -12.24
N GLU A 18 -14.39 -7.93 -12.97
CA GLU A 18 -15.62 -8.12 -13.75
C GLU A 18 -16.86 -8.10 -12.85
N LEU A 19 -16.85 -8.86 -11.75
CA LEU A 19 -17.95 -8.87 -10.78
C LEU A 19 -18.10 -7.53 -10.05
N PHE A 20 -17.00 -6.79 -9.85
CA PHE A 20 -17.05 -5.44 -9.27
C PHE A 20 -17.75 -4.47 -10.22
N LEU A 21 -17.43 -4.51 -11.50
CA LEU A 21 -18.09 -3.69 -12.53
C LEU A 21 -19.56 -4.08 -12.74
N GLU A 22 -19.85 -5.38 -12.69
CA GLU A 22 -21.23 -5.88 -12.72
C GLU A 22 -22.06 -5.32 -11.57
N LYS A 23 -21.51 -5.29 -10.36
CA LYS A 23 -22.17 -4.71 -9.19
C LYS A 23 -22.52 -3.23 -9.38
N LEU A 24 -21.57 -2.44 -9.88
CA LEU A 24 -21.82 -1.02 -10.22
C LEU A 24 -23.01 -0.88 -11.18
N LYS A 25 -23.06 -1.73 -12.21
CA LYS A 25 -24.10 -1.73 -13.23
C LYS A 25 -25.48 -2.10 -12.66
N ILE A 26 -25.52 -3.13 -11.83
CA ILE A 26 -26.74 -3.58 -11.16
C ILE A 26 -27.32 -2.49 -10.23
N GLU A 27 -26.46 -1.78 -9.50
CA GLU A 27 -26.88 -0.71 -8.61
C GLU A 27 -27.12 0.63 -9.32
N GLY A 28 -26.79 0.73 -10.63
CA GLY A 28 -26.88 1.97 -11.37
C GLY A 28 -25.99 3.08 -10.84
N LYS A 29 -24.88 2.70 -10.13
CA LYS A 29 -23.95 3.65 -9.51
C LYS A 29 -22.77 3.97 -10.43
N CYS A 30 -22.34 5.24 -10.39
CA CYS A 30 -21.07 5.65 -10.92
C CYS A 30 -19.95 5.33 -9.92
N ILE A 31 -18.79 4.88 -10.41
CA ILE A 31 -17.62 4.60 -9.55
C ILE A 31 -17.25 5.79 -8.66
N ARG A 32 -17.39 7.02 -9.13
CA ARG A 32 -17.09 8.26 -8.39
C ARG A 32 -17.90 8.40 -7.10
N GLU A 33 -19.08 7.78 -7.01
CA GLU A 33 -19.94 7.83 -5.83
C GLU A 33 -19.42 6.93 -4.71
N ILE A 34 -18.63 5.90 -5.03
CA ILE A 34 -18.19 4.90 -4.06
C ILE A 34 -16.68 4.78 -3.92
N VAL A 35 -15.88 5.29 -4.87
CA VAL A 35 -14.43 5.05 -4.95
C VAL A 35 -13.68 5.38 -3.65
N ASN A 36 -14.16 6.37 -2.89
CA ASN A 36 -13.58 6.81 -1.62
C ASN A 36 -14.42 6.40 -0.39
N SER A 37 -15.32 5.43 -0.55
CA SER A 37 -16.06 4.90 0.60
C SER A 37 -15.15 4.10 1.53
N ILE A 38 -15.38 4.24 2.83
CA ILE A 38 -14.66 3.53 3.90
C ILE A 38 -15.63 2.67 4.69
N ASP A 39 -15.13 1.61 5.30
CA ASP A 39 -15.90 0.80 6.24
C ASP A 39 -15.80 1.34 7.68
N LYS A 40 -16.42 0.62 8.64
CA LYS A 40 -16.43 0.97 10.07
C LYS A 40 -15.02 1.03 10.71
N ASN A 41 -14.02 0.43 10.09
CA ASN A 41 -12.63 0.45 10.54
C ASN A 41 -11.80 1.52 9.79
N GLY A 42 -12.44 2.38 8.99
CA GLY A 42 -11.78 3.38 8.17
C GLY A 42 -11.07 2.82 6.94
N ILE A 43 -11.27 1.53 6.61
CA ILE A 43 -10.59 0.87 5.49
C ILE A 43 -11.34 1.20 4.18
N SER A 44 -10.63 1.79 3.22
CA SER A 44 -11.14 2.14 1.89
C SER A 44 -11.29 0.92 0.98
N LEU A 45 -12.00 1.08 -0.15
CA LEU A 45 -12.05 0.04 -1.20
C LEU A 45 -10.66 -0.22 -1.79
N LEU A 46 -9.83 0.82 -1.93
CA LEU A 46 -8.45 0.68 -2.38
C LEU A 46 -7.65 -0.21 -1.42
N GLU A 47 -7.64 0.10 -0.13
CA GLU A 47 -6.95 -0.71 0.88
C GLU A 47 -7.47 -2.16 0.92
N LYS A 48 -8.80 -2.37 0.80
CA LYS A 48 -9.37 -3.73 0.69
C LYS A 48 -8.83 -4.50 -0.50
N SER A 49 -8.63 -3.83 -1.64
CA SER A 49 -8.06 -4.46 -2.84
C SER A 49 -6.59 -4.84 -2.63
N LEU A 50 -5.81 -4.00 -1.92
CA LEU A 50 -4.41 -4.28 -1.57
C LEU A 50 -4.29 -5.46 -0.60
N ILE A 51 -5.11 -5.48 0.45
CA ILE A 51 -5.20 -6.59 1.41
C ILE A 51 -5.56 -7.91 0.70
N SER A 52 -6.48 -7.84 -0.27
CA SER A 52 -7.01 -9.02 -0.97
C SER A 52 -6.20 -9.42 -2.20
N ARG A 53 -5.07 -8.75 -2.49
CA ARG A 53 -4.21 -8.98 -3.67
C ARG A 53 -4.94 -8.80 -5.00
N LYS A 54 -5.93 -7.91 -5.03
CA LYS A 54 -6.71 -7.58 -6.23
C LYS A 54 -6.13 -6.33 -6.88
N PHE A 55 -4.93 -6.45 -7.44
CA PHE A 55 -4.19 -5.31 -7.97
C PHE A 55 -4.81 -4.74 -9.26
N ASP A 56 -5.57 -5.54 -10.00
CA ASP A 56 -6.44 -5.10 -11.11
C ASP A 56 -7.54 -4.14 -10.62
N ILE A 57 -8.22 -4.50 -9.51
CA ILE A 57 -9.20 -3.62 -8.87
C ILE A 57 -8.52 -2.39 -8.27
N ALA A 58 -7.36 -2.54 -7.62
CA ALA A 58 -6.60 -1.41 -7.08
C ALA A 58 -6.25 -0.41 -8.18
N ASN A 59 -5.73 -0.87 -9.32
CA ASN A 59 -5.42 -0.02 -10.45
C ASN A 59 -6.67 0.67 -11.01
N PHE A 60 -7.78 -0.04 -11.17
CA PHE A 60 -9.05 0.53 -11.60
C PHE A 60 -9.55 1.64 -10.65
N LEU A 61 -9.44 1.42 -9.32
CA LEU A 61 -9.82 2.42 -8.31
C LEU A 61 -8.93 3.66 -8.38
N LEU A 62 -7.60 3.49 -8.52
CA LEU A 62 -6.65 4.59 -8.69
C LEU A 62 -6.95 5.39 -9.97
N ASP A 63 -7.25 4.73 -11.08
CA ASP A 63 -7.64 5.37 -12.36
C ASP A 63 -8.98 6.11 -12.23
N SER A 64 -9.83 5.67 -11.32
CA SER A 64 -11.15 6.26 -11.03
C SER A 64 -11.11 7.40 -10.01
N GLY A 65 -9.92 7.80 -9.52
CA GLY A 65 -9.75 8.90 -8.58
C GLY A 65 -9.82 8.49 -7.10
N ALA A 66 -9.43 7.26 -6.77
CA ALA A 66 -9.24 6.88 -5.38
C ALA A 66 -8.22 7.79 -4.71
N LYS A 67 -8.57 8.31 -3.53
CA LYS A 67 -7.66 9.10 -2.69
C LYS A 67 -6.65 8.17 -2.05
N VAL A 68 -5.43 8.66 -1.87
CA VAL A 68 -4.39 8.05 -1.07
C VAL A 68 -4.27 8.76 0.28
N ASN A 69 -3.58 8.14 1.22
CA ASN A 69 -3.46 8.61 2.61
C ASN A 69 -4.81 8.57 3.37
N ILE A 70 -5.66 7.62 3.04
CA ILE A 70 -6.80 7.28 3.91
C ILE A 70 -6.22 6.51 5.10
N ILE A 71 -6.53 6.98 6.31
CA ILE A 71 -5.95 6.42 7.54
C ILE A 71 -7.03 5.59 8.24
N SER A 72 -6.74 4.33 8.43
CA SER A 72 -7.61 3.41 9.16
C SER A 72 -7.57 3.61 10.68
N THR A 73 -8.43 2.91 11.43
CA THR A 73 -8.43 2.91 12.90
C THR A 73 -7.15 2.33 13.52
N ASP A 74 -6.37 1.56 12.74
CA ASP A 74 -5.06 1.04 13.12
C ASP A 74 -3.91 2.00 12.76
N GLU A 75 -4.25 3.22 12.33
CA GLU A 75 -3.31 4.26 11.88
C GLU A 75 -2.46 3.81 10.68
N CYS A 76 -2.98 2.88 9.87
CA CYS A 76 -2.37 2.42 8.63
C CYS A 76 -2.87 3.22 7.42
N ASN A 77 -2.01 3.41 6.42
CA ASN A 77 -2.37 3.83 5.07
C ASN A 77 -2.23 2.67 4.07
N GLU A 78 -2.49 2.95 2.80
CA GLU A 78 -2.48 1.95 1.71
C GLU A 78 -1.15 1.19 1.63
N LEU A 79 -0.01 1.86 1.92
CA LEU A 79 1.30 1.23 1.79
C LEU A 79 1.56 0.19 2.90
N HIS A 80 1.05 0.41 4.11
CA HIS A 80 1.11 -0.59 5.18
C HIS A 80 0.37 -1.87 4.78
N TYR A 81 -0.83 -1.73 4.20
CA TYR A 81 -1.62 -2.87 3.76
C TYR A 81 -1.03 -3.58 2.53
N LEU A 82 -0.38 -2.83 1.64
CA LEU A 82 0.29 -3.40 0.47
C LEU A 82 1.58 -4.14 0.85
N ALA A 83 2.31 -3.66 1.86
CA ALA A 83 3.61 -4.21 2.26
C ALA A 83 3.57 -5.73 2.45
N ALA A 84 2.57 -6.26 3.15
CA ALA A 84 2.40 -7.70 3.37
C ALA A 84 2.27 -8.52 2.07
N ASN A 85 1.90 -7.87 0.97
CA ASN A 85 1.68 -8.50 -0.34
C ASN A 85 2.66 -8.03 -1.41
N ILE A 86 3.68 -7.24 -1.06
CA ILE A 86 4.60 -6.59 -2.02
C ILE A 86 5.32 -7.57 -2.94
N ASN A 87 5.51 -8.78 -2.48
CA ASN A 87 6.18 -9.84 -3.22
C ASN A 87 5.23 -10.65 -4.14
N CYS A 88 3.98 -10.22 -4.30
CA CYS A 88 3.02 -10.78 -5.25
C CYS A 88 3.14 -10.08 -6.62
N PRO A 89 2.88 -10.78 -7.73
CA PRO A 89 2.88 -10.17 -9.06
C PRO A 89 1.95 -8.95 -9.15
N GLY A 90 2.43 -7.84 -9.71
CA GLY A 90 1.68 -6.59 -9.84
C GLY A 90 1.70 -5.66 -8.61
N ALA A 91 2.15 -6.13 -7.45
CA ALA A 91 2.16 -5.33 -6.22
C ALA A 91 3.14 -4.15 -6.28
N VAL A 92 4.34 -4.38 -6.81
CA VAL A 92 5.38 -3.33 -6.95
C VAL A 92 4.90 -2.20 -7.87
N GLU A 93 4.19 -2.52 -8.94
CA GLU A 93 3.62 -1.51 -9.84
C GLU A 93 2.63 -0.61 -9.10
N VAL A 94 1.70 -1.19 -8.33
CA VAL A 94 0.75 -0.42 -7.52
C VAL A 94 1.47 0.41 -6.45
N ALA A 95 2.50 -0.14 -5.79
CA ALA A 95 3.30 0.60 -4.82
C ALA A 95 4.00 1.81 -5.46
N CYS A 96 4.58 1.66 -6.65
CA CYS A 96 5.16 2.76 -7.40
C CYS A 96 4.14 3.86 -7.69
N ARG A 97 2.92 3.51 -8.09
CA ARG A 97 1.84 4.48 -8.31
C ARG A 97 1.48 5.23 -7.02
N LEU A 98 1.35 4.53 -5.89
CA LEU A 98 1.09 5.17 -4.58
C LEU A 98 2.19 6.16 -4.20
N VAL A 99 3.46 5.79 -4.41
CA VAL A 99 4.62 6.67 -4.16
C VAL A 99 4.59 7.91 -5.06
N ASP A 100 4.24 7.76 -6.34
CA ASP A 100 4.11 8.87 -7.28
C ASP A 100 2.92 9.79 -6.95
N MET A 101 1.87 9.25 -6.34
CA MET A 101 0.71 10.00 -5.86
C MET A 101 0.94 10.67 -4.50
N GLY A 102 2.11 10.52 -3.89
CA GLY A 102 2.49 11.20 -2.64
C GLY A 102 1.95 10.51 -1.39
N ILE A 103 1.97 9.17 -1.37
CA ILE A 103 1.68 8.41 -0.15
C ILE A 103 2.60 8.85 0.99
N ASP A 104 2.07 9.00 2.20
CA ASP A 104 2.88 9.33 3.38
C ASP A 104 3.73 8.12 3.78
N LEU A 105 5.03 8.24 3.52
CA LEU A 105 6.03 7.22 3.84
C LEU A 105 6.36 7.15 5.33
N ASN A 106 6.10 8.25 6.05
CA ASN A 106 6.46 8.41 7.47
C ASN A 106 5.32 8.07 8.42
N LEU A 107 4.08 7.89 7.90
CA LEU A 107 2.95 7.52 8.75
C LEU A 107 3.28 6.25 9.53
N LYS A 108 3.12 6.31 10.85
CA LYS A 108 3.35 5.16 11.76
C LYS A 108 2.05 4.47 12.08
N GLU A 109 2.06 3.13 11.96
CA GLU A 109 0.93 2.33 12.41
C GLU A 109 0.90 2.19 13.94
N LYS A 110 -0.28 1.91 14.47
CA LYS A 110 -0.57 1.99 15.91
C LYS A 110 0.12 0.92 16.75
N LYS A 111 0.31 -0.28 16.24
CA LYS A 111 0.71 -1.45 17.03
C LYS A 111 2.20 -1.43 17.37
N PHE A 112 3.05 -1.32 16.37
CA PHE A 112 4.51 -1.38 16.50
C PHE A 112 5.19 -0.02 16.32
N GLY A 113 4.45 0.98 15.80
CA GLY A 113 4.99 2.27 15.44
C GLY A 113 5.89 2.21 14.21
N ASP A 114 5.71 1.19 13.37
CA ASP A 114 6.46 1.06 12.12
C ASP A 114 5.95 2.09 11.12
N SER A 115 6.85 2.83 10.48
CA SER A 115 6.45 3.70 9.37
C SER A 115 6.08 2.89 8.13
N ALA A 116 5.29 3.50 7.24
CA ALA A 116 4.87 2.84 6.00
C ALA A 116 6.07 2.34 5.19
N ILE A 117 7.13 3.17 5.07
CA ILE A 117 8.36 2.76 4.37
C ILE A 117 9.14 1.68 5.13
N TRP A 118 9.15 1.71 6.46
CA TRP A 118 9.76 0.64 7.26
C TRP A 118 9.10 -0.71 6.95
N SER A 119 7.76 -0.76 7.04
CA SER A 119 6.97 -1.96 6.77
C SER A 119 7.21 -2.49 5.36
N LEU A 120 7.25 -1.60 4.37
CA LEU A 120 7.54 -1.95 2.98
C LEU A 120 8.95 -2.50 2.80
N CYS A 121 9.96 -1.81 3.35
CA CYS A 121 11.36 -2.21 3.25
C CYS A 121 11.60 -3.58 3.88
N GLN A 122 11.02 -3.82 5.06
CA GLN A 122 11.15 -5.10 5.76
C GLN A 122 10.62 -6.27 4.91
N GLU A 123 9.48 -6.09 4.24
CA GLU A 123 8.89 -7.12 3.37
C GLU A 123 9.65 -7.31 2.05
N VAL A 124 10.14 -6.24 1.45
CA VAL A 124 11.00 -6.30 0.25
C VAL A 124 12.28 -7.08 0.55
N LEU A 125 12.92 -6.85 1.70
CA LEU A 125 14.16 -7.51 2.10
C LEU A 125 14.02 -9.01 2.36
N LYS A 126 12.81 -9.56 2.42
CA LYS A 126 12.60 -11.02 2.51
C LYS A 126 12.92 -11.74 1.20
N LYS A 127 12.62 -11.14 0.04
CA LYS A 127 12.88 -11.73 -1.29
C LYS A 127 13.99 -11.03 -2.08
N ARG A 128 14.22 -9.75 -1.81
CA ARG A 128 15.28 -8.93 -2.44
C ARG A 128 15.23 -8.95 -3.98
N THR A 129 14.01 -8.93 -4.55
CA THR A 129 13.86 -8.83 -6.01
C THR A 129 14.40 -7.48 -6.49
N LYS A 130 14.84 -7.43 -7.75
CA LYS A 130 15.33 -6.17 -8.32
C LYS A 130 14.28 -5.07 -8.26
N GLU A 131 13.05 -5.39 -8.67
CA GLU A 131 11.92 -4.45 -8.69
C GLU A 131 11.57 -3.95 -7.28
N GLY A 132 11.62 -4.81 -6.26
CA GLY A 132 11.42 -4.42 -4.88
C GLY A 132 12.54 -3.51 -4.37
N ASN A 133 13.79 -3.81 -4.70
CA ASN A 133 14.93 -2.97 -4.33
C ASN A 133 14.83 -1.59 -4.99
N ASP A 134 14.52 -1.55 -6.29
CA ASP A 134 14.34 -0.30 -7.05
C ASP A 134 13.20 0.55 -6.44
N LEU A 135 12.11 -0.09 -5.97
CA LEU A 135 11.03 0.59 -5.27
C LEU A 135 11.50 1.25 -3.96
N ILE A 136 12.31 0.57 -3.14
CA ILE A 136 12.83 1.18 -1.90
C ILE A 136 13.74 2.35 -2.23
N VAL A 137 14.63 2.23 -3.23
CA VAL A 137 15.46 3.35 -3.70
C VAL A 137 14.61 4.53 -4.16
N LYS A 138 13.51 4.27 -4.90
CA LYS A 138 12.54 5.30 -5.29
C LYS A 138 11.90 5.99 -4.07
N CYS A 139 11.51 5.21 -3.05
CA CYS A 139 10.96 5.77 -1.80
C CYS A 139 11.98 6.65 -1.08
N LEU A 140 13.25 6.22 -0.98
CA LEU A 140 14.33 7.03 -0.39
C LEU A 140 14.53 8.35 -1.15
N GLY A 141 14.39 8.34 -2.48
CA GLY A 141 14.41 9.55 -3.30
C GLY A 141 13.33 10.59 -2.95
N LYS A 142 12.26 10.20 -2.25
CA LYS A 142 11.23 11.13 -1.70
C LYS A 142 11.63 11.73 -0.34
N ARG A 143 12.81 11.37 0.19
CA ARG A 143 13.38 11.87 1.45
C ARG A 143 12.48 11.65 2.67
N PRO A 144 12.06 10.41 2.96
CA PRO A 144 11.36 10.09 4.21
C PRO A 144 12.27 10.33 5.42
N ASP A 145 11.67 10.39 6.61
CA ASP A 145 12.46 10.39 7.85
C ASP A 145 13.03 8.99 8.09
N ILE A 146 14.35 8.88 7.89
CA ILE A 146 15.08 7.62 8.02
C ILE A 146 15.58 7.34 9.43
N ASN A 147 15.53 8.35 10.33
CA ASN A 147 16.06 8.27 11.69
C ASN A 147 14.96 8.06 12.74
N ASP A 148 13.69 8.25 12.37
CA ASP A 148 12.56 8.06 13.27
C ASP A 148 12.42 6.58 13.65
N GLU A 149 12.40 6.32 14.97
CA GLU A 149 12.41 4.95 15.51
C GLU A 149 10.99 4.43 15.75
N ASN A 150 10.78 3.15 15.51
CA ASN A 150 9.58 2.44 15.92
C ASN A 150 9.59 2.17 17.45
N LYS A 151 8.53 1.56 17.98
CA LYS A 151 8.42 1.28 19.42
C LYS A 151 9.48 0.32 19.98
N SER A 152 10.21 -0.36 19.10
CA SER A 152 11.32 -1.25 19.45
C SER A 152 12.70 -0.57 19.36
N GLY A 153 12.76 0.73 19.04
CA GLY A 153 13.99 1.50 18.92
C GLY A 153 14.76 1.27 17.62
N TYR A 154 14.07 0.82 16.57
CA TYR A 154 14.69 0.61 15.26
C TYR A 154 14.23 1.66 14.26
N SER A 155 15.18 2.28 13.56
CA SER A 155 14.94 3.22 12.47
C SER A 155 15.11 2.57 11.10
N LEU A 156 14.56 3.22 10.06
CA LEU A 156 14.77 2.77 8.68
C LEU A 156 16.26 2.76 8.31
N ARG A 157 17.03 3.76 8.79
CA ARG A 157 18.49 3.80 8.62
C ARG A 157 19.12 2.51 9.14
N TYR A 158 18.83 2.13 10.40
CA TYR A 158 19.35 0.90 10.99
C TYR A 158 19.02 -0.34 10.14
N LEU A 159 17.76 -0.46 9.69
CA LEU A 159 17.34 -1.60 8.88
C LEU A 159 18.11 -1.70 7.57
N ILE A 160 18.35 -0.56 6.88
CA ILE A 160 19.07 -0.54 5.61
C ILE A 160 20.57 -0.76 5.81
N GLU A 161 21.20 -0.17 6.82
CA GLU A 161 22.62 -0.38 7.13
C GLU A 161 22.91 -1.85 7.42
N GLU A 162 22.06 -2.52 8.21
CA GLU A 162 22.23 -3.93 8.60
C GLU A 162 21.87 -4.90 7.47
N ARG A 163 20.81 -4.64 6.71
CA ARG A 163 20.22 -5.63 5.82
C ARG A 163 19.99 -5.17 4.38
N GLY A 164 20.14 -3.88 4.12
CA GLY A 164 19.87 -3.30 2.80
C GLY A 164 20.86 -3.78 1.72
N THR A 165 20.45 -3.63 0.47
CA THR A 165 21.30 -3.83 -0.69
C THR A 165 22.26 -2.65 -0.86
N GLU A 166 23.32 -2.82 -1.64
CA GLU A 166 24.29 -1.76 -1.92
C GLU A 166 23.63 -0.50 -2.51
N ASP A 167 22.61 -0.67 -3.37
CA ASP A 167 21.91 0.47 -3.97
C ASP A 167 21.05 1.21 -2.93
N MET A 168 20.43 0.50 -1.98
CA MET A 168 19.72 1.13 -0.86
C MET A 168 20.67 1.89 0.06
N LYS A 169 21.85 1.32 0.36
CA LYS A 169 22.88 1.97 1.19
C LYS A 169 23.42 3.24 0.52
N LYS A 170 23.72 3.17 -0.77
CA LYS A 170 24.12 4.37 -1.55
C LYS A 170 23.05 5.45 -1.55
N ALA A 171 21.77 5.05 -1.72
CA ALA A 171 20.67 6.00 -1.66
C ALA A 171 20.54 6.66 -0.28
N LEU A 172 20.84 5.91 0.79
CA LEU A 172 20.85 6.40 2.17
C LEU A 172 21.96 7.44 2.39
N GLU A 173 23.17 7.21 1.85
CA GLU A 173 24.30 8.13 1.95
C GLU A 173 23.99 9.52 1.36
N VAL A 174 23.22 9.56 0.28
CA VAL A 174 22.79 10.83 -0.37
C VAL A 174 21.82 11.63 0.49
N MET A 175 21.17 10.99 1.47
CA MET A 175 20.22 11.63 2.38
C MET A 175 20.87 12.17 3.67
N SER A 176 22.12 11.84 3.90
CA SER A 176 22.88 12.18 5.12
C SER A 176 23.40 13.62 5.11
#